data_2de1f6469e5a1df92fe7776733b8c524
#
_entry.id   2de1f6469e5a1df92fe7776733b8c524
#
_cell.length_a   1.000
_cell.length_b   1.000
_cell.length_c   1.000
_cell.angle_alpha   90.00
_cell.angle_beta   90.00
_cell.angle_gamma   90.00
#
_symmetry.space_group_name_H-M   'P 1'
#
loop_
_entity.id
_entity.type
_entity.pdbx_description
1 polymer ?
#
loop_
_entity_poly.entity_id
_entity_poly.type
_entity_poly.pdbx_seq_one_letter_code
_entity_poly.pdbx_strand_id
1 'polypeptide(L)'
;APAIAALAKSAAIPLEVQIFGRIPLAISARCYHARQCGLHKDGCQYVCAEDPDGLTVETLDGEDFLAVNGTQTLTHTIGALMPELEELRGMGIENFRLWPQAIDMVAVAQIFRDVLEGRMETQEAWQSLADIAGFAPFSNGFYHGEEGVSLKR
;
A
#
# COMPACT_ATOMS: atom_id res chain seq x y z
N ALA A 1 12.45 8.25 -3.23
CA ALA A 1 12.98 8.34 -4.60
C ALA A 1 14.49 8.03 -4.73
N PRO A 2 15.45 8.64 -3.95
CA PRO A 2 16.90 8.45 -4.21
C PRO A 2 17.39 7.02 -4.16
N ALA A 3 16.88 6.21 -3.21
CA ALA A 3 17.28 4.82 -3.07
C ALA A 3 16.83 3.97 -4.28
N ILE A 4 15.62 4.20 -4.80
CA ILE A 4 15.10 3.52 -5.99
C ILE A 4 15.97 3.87 -7.20
N ALA A 5 16.30 5.15 -7.39
CA ALA A 5 17.16 5.60 -8.48
C ALA A 5 18.58 5.00 -8.40
N ALA A 6 19.14 4.88 -7.20
CA ALA A 6 20.44 4.23 -7.00
C ALA A 6 20.41 2.74 -7.34
N LEU A 7 19.36 2.03 -6.90
CA LEU A 7 19.15 0.62 -7.22
C LEU A 7 18.94 0.42 -8.73
N ALA A 8 18.12 1.25 -9.37
CA ALA A 8 17.83 1.14 -10.80
C ALA A 8 19.09 1.29 -11.66
N LYS A 9 20.04 2.14 -11.23
CA LYS A 9 21.34 2.30 -11.93
C LYS A 9 22.30 1.13 -11.77
N SER A 10 22.18 0.38 -10.68
CA SER A 10 23.16 -0.68 -10.34
C SER A 10 22.60 -2.10 -10.53
N ALA A 11 21.30 -2.28 -10.57
CA ALA A 11 20.67 -3.58 -10.72
C ALA A 11 20.82 -4.11 -12.15
N ALA A 12 21.26 -5.37 -12.27
CA ALA A 12 21.33 -6.09 -13.55
C ALA A 12 20.03 -6.87 -13.86
N ILE A 13 19.01 -6.71 -13.03
CA ILE A 13 17.72 -7.39 -13.14
C ILE A 13 16.59 -6.36 -13.18
N PRO A 14 15.44 -6.66 -13.80
CA PRO A 14 14.27 -5.81 -13.74
C PRO A 14 13.83 -5.56 -12.28
N LEU A 15 13.51 -4.31 -11.97
CA LEU A 15 13.02 -3.93 -10.66
C LEU A 15 11.50 -3.78 -10.68
N GLU A 16 10.91 -4.03 -9.53
CA GLU A 16 9.49 -3.83 -9.27
C GLU A 16 9.31 -2.85 -8.11
N VAL A 17 8.34 -1.95 -8.22
CA VAL A 17 7.96 -1.01 -7.16
C VAL A 17 6.48 -1.19 -6.83
N GLN A 18 6.17 -1.31 -5.54
CA GLN A 18 4.78 -1.27 -5.08
C GLN A 18 4.27 0.16 -5.21
N ILE A 19 3.21 0.35 -5.99
CA ILE A 19 2.62 1.66 -6.26
C ILE A 19 1.23 1.85 -5.65
N PHE A 20 0.62 0.78 -5.13
CA PHE A 20 -0.69 0.84 -4.49
C PHE A 20 -0.83 -0.20 -3.38
N GLY A 21 -1.59 0.16 -2.34
CA GLY A 21 -1.99 -0.70 -1.23
C GLY A 21 -1.23 -0.42 0.07
N ARG A 22 -1.65 -1.08 1.15
CA ARG A 22 -0.97 -0.95 2.44
C ARG A 22 0.47 -1.43 2.36
N ILE A 23 1.38 -0.68 2.97
CA ILE A 23 2.81 -0.98 2.92
C ILE A 23 3.14 -1.92 4.09
N PRO A 24 3.74 -3.10 3.84
CA PRO A 24 4.20 -3.98 4.89
C PRO A 24 5.38 -3.35 5.65
N LEU A 25 5.21 -3.21 6.97
CA LEU A 25 6.21 -2.59 7.85
C LEU A 25 7.00 -3.63 8.64
N ALA A 26 6.33 -4.70 9.09
CA ALA A 26 6.95 -5.75 9.88
C ALA A 26 6.22 -7.10 9.74
N ILE A 27 6.95 -8.17 9.99
CA ILE A 27 6.42 -9.53 10.13
C ILE A 27 6.75 -10.02 11.53
N SER A 28 5.75 -10.47 12.26
CA SER A 28 5.89 -11.03 13.60
C SER A 28 5.88 -12.57 13.58
N ALA A 29 6.66 -13.19 14.46
CA ALA A 29 6.54 -14.61 14.74
C ALA A 29 5.20 -14.99 15.41
N ARG A 30 4.51 -14.01 16.00
CA ARG A 30 3.20 -14.18 16.64
C ARG A 30 2.12 -13.60 15.75
N CYS A 31 1.00 -14.32 15.61
CA CYS A 31 -0.18 -13.80 14.94
C CYS A 31 -0.96 -12.93 15.93
N TYR A 32 -0.89 -11.61 15.75
CA TYR A 32 -1.63 -10.67 16.60
C TYR A 32 -3.15 -10.78 16.38
N HIS A 33 -3.56 -11.09 15.16
CA HIS A 33 -4.97 -11.29 14.83
C HIS A 33 -5.58 -12.48 15.63
N ALA A 34 -4.91 -13.65 15.59
CA ALA A 34 -5.34 -14.79 16.40
C ALA A 34 -5.35 -14.45 17.90
N ARG A 35 -4.33 -13.72 18.38
CA ARG A 35 -4.24 -13.30 19.78
C ARG A 35 -5.37 -12.38 20.21
N GLN A 36 -5.80 -11.47 19.35
CA GLN A 36 -6.96 -10.59 19.56
C GLN A 36 -8.22 -11.42 19.83
N CYS A 37 -8.38 -12.54 19.12
CA CYS A 37 -9.49 -13.47 19.26
C CYS A 37 -9.26 -14.54 20.36
N GLY A 38 -8.24 -14.40 21.21
CA GLY A 38 -7.91 -15.37 22.26
C GLY A 38 -7.38 -16.70 21.72
N LEU A 39 -6.93 -16.77 20.46
CA LEU A 39 -6.42 -17.97 19.80
C LEU A 39 -4.90 -18.01 19.78
N HIS A 40 -4.34 -19.21 19.55
CA HIS A 40 -2.93 -19.41 19.29
C HIS A 40 -2.65 -19.46 17.77
N LYS A 41 -1.43 -19.12 17.37
CA LYS A 41 -0.99 -19.15 15.96
C LYS A 41 -1.27 -20.50 15.27
N ASP A 42 -1.01 -21.60 15.97
CA ASP A 42 -1.16 -22.95 15.41
C ASP A 42 -2.61 -23.48 15.43
N GLY A 43 -3.53 -22.73 16.06
CA GLY A 43 -4.96 -23.01 16.11
C GLY A 43 -5.79 -21.77 15.79
N CYS A 44 -5.33 -20.94 14.85
CA CYS A 44 -5.87 -19.60 14.60
C CYS A 44 -7.23 -19.58 13.90
N GLN A 45 -7.68 -20.69 13.33
CA GLN A 45 -8.95 -20.80 12.56
C GLN A 45 -9.08 -19.78 11.41
N TYR A 46 -7.97 -19.17 11.00
CA TYR A 46 -7.90 -18.17 9.92
C TYR A 46 -8.81 -16.95 10.15
N VAL A 47 -9.01 -16.53 11.39
CA VAL A 47 -9.87 -15.38 11.76
C VAL A 47 -9.48 -14.07 11.05
N CYS A 48 -8.26 -13.94 10.53
CA CYS A 48 -7.86 -12.80 9.71
C CYS A 48 -8.63 -12.70 8.38
N ALA A 49 -9.34 -13.73 7.97
CA ALA A 49 -10.22 -13.66 6.80
C ALA A 49 -11.46 -12.79 7.02
N GLU A 50 -11.82 -12.54 8.29
CA GLU A 50 -12.95 -11.65 8.65
C GLU A 50 -12.57 -10.17 8.46
N ASP A 51 -11.26 -9.86 8.47
CA ASP A 51 -10.72 -8.52 8.28
C ASP A 51 -9.72 -8.51 7.11
N PRO A 52 -10.19 -8.60 5.86
CA PRO A 52 -9.33 -8.79 4.69
C PRO A 52 -8.31 -7.65 4.50
N ASP A 53 -8.66 -6.41 4.89
CA ASP A 53 -7.75 -5.26 4.86
C ASP A 53 -6.99 -5.04 6.18
N GLY A 54 -7.15 -5.97 7.13
CA GLY A 54 -6.52 -5.96 8.44
C GLY A 54 -7.30 -5.21 9.51
N LEU A 55 -7.05 -5.60 10.75
CA LEU A 55 -7.56 -4.91 11.94
C LEU A 55 -6.85 -3.58 12.12
N THR A 56 -7.60 -2.51 12.29
CA THR A 56 -7.06 -1.22 12.68
C THR A 56 -6.48 -1.26 14.09
N VAL A 57 -5.31 -0.69 14.25
CA VAL A 57 -4.65 -0.46 15.54
C VAL A 57 -4.57 1.04 15.75
N GLU A 58 -5.19 1.51 16.82
CA GLU A 58 -5.21 2.90 17.22
C GLU A 58 -4.11 3.20 18.25
N THR A 59 -3.71 4.46 18.35
CA THR A 59 -2.92 4.99 19.47
C THR A 59 -3.77 5.05 20.75
N LEU A 60 -3.16 5.32 21.88
CA LEU A 60 -3.89 5.50 23.15
C LEU A 60 -4.85 6.70 23.12
N ASP A 61 -4.61 7.64 22.22
CA ASP A 61 -5.44 8.84 22.02
C ASP A 61 -6.56 8.62 21.00
N GLY A 62 -6.68 7.39 20.45
CA GLY A 62 -7.73 7.00 19.53
C GLY A 62 -7.48 7.39 18.05
N GLU A 63 -6.22 7.68 17.71
CA GLU A 63 -5.84 7.96 16.32
C GLU A 63 -5.45 6.66 15.60
N ASP A 64 -5.96 6.46 14.39
CA ASP A 64 -5.59 5.33 13.55
C ASP A 64 -4.09 5.35 13.23
N PHE A 65 -3.41 4.25 13.52
CA PHE A 65 -1.94 4.19 13.44
C PHE A 65 -1.41 3.11 12.49
N LEU A 66 -1.87 1.89 12.66
CA LEU A 66 -1.43 0.72 11.88
C LEU A 66 -2.61 -0.16 11.52
N ALA A 67 -2.37 -1.11 10.62
CA ALA A 67 -3.25 -2.25 10.41
C ALA A 67 -2.48 -3.55 10.65
N VAL A 68 -3.15 -4.54 11.23
CA VAL A 68 -2.58 -5.86 11.48
C VAL A 68 -3.36 -6.90 10.71
N ASN A 69 -2.69 -7.68 9.85
CA ASN A 69 -3.29 -8.80 9.15
C ASN A 69 -2.48 -10.07 9.41
N GLY A 70 -3.03 -10.95 10.23
CA GLY A 70 -2.33 -12.17 10.63
C GLY A 70 -1.03 -11.87 11.39
N THR A 71 0.09 -12.17 10.77
CA THR A 71 1.45 -11.90 11.30
C THR A 71 2.05 -10.60 10.75
N GLN A 72 1.37 -9.93 9.84
CA GLN A 72 1.87 -8.71 9.22
C GLN A 72 1.38 -7.47 9.96
N THR A 73 2.28 -6.51 10.10
CA THR A 73 1.96 -5.14 10.50
C THR A 73 2.10 -4.27 9.26
N LEU A 74 1.06 -3.53 8.94
CA LEU A 74 0.92 -2.74 7.72
C LEU A 74 0.70 -1.26 8.07
N THR A 75 0.89 -0.38 7.10
CA THR A 75 0.46 1.02 7.25
C THR A 75 -1.06 1.09 7.43
N HIS A 76 -1.53 2.06 8.24
CA HIS A 76 -2.95 2.39 8.29
C HIS A 76 -3.42 3.00 6.96
N THR A 77 -2.60 3.86 6.36
CA THR A 77 -2.87 4.49 5.07
C THR A 77 -2.65 3.54 3.90
N ILE A 78 -3.32 3.80 2.78
CA ILE A 78 -3.06 3.15 1.50
C ILE A 78 -1.96 3.93 0.78
N GLY A 79 -0.80 3.31 0.60
CA GLY A 79 0.25 3.86 -0.26
C GLY A 79 -0.25 3.99 -1.70
N ALA A 80 -0.08 5.16 -2.32
CA ALA A 80 -0.48 5.39 -3.70
C ALA A 80 0.50 6.34 -4.39
N LEU A 81 1.30 5.80 -5.31
CA LEU A 81 2.35 6.53 -6.04
C LEU A 81 1.85 6.95 -7.44
N MET A 82 0.63 7.50 -7.50
CA MET A 82 0.03 7.93 -8.75
C MET A 82 0.80 9.10 -9.41
N PRO A 83 1.16 10.18 -8.68
CA PRO A 83 1.93 11.29 -9.25
C PRO A 83 3.36 10.90 -9.64
N GLU A 84 3.91 9.86 -9.02
CA GLU A 84 5.30 9.45 -9.18
C GLU A 84 5.51 8.43 -10.30
N LEU A 85 4.46 8.00 -10.99
CA LEU A 85 4.54 6.96 -12.02
C LEU A 85 5.49 7.31 -13.17
N GLU A 86 5.43 8.56 -13.64
CA GLU A 86 6.29 9.02 -14.74
C GLU A 86 7.74 9.11 -14.29
N GLU A 87 8.00 9.62 -13.07
CA GLU A 87 9.33 9.64 -12.48
C GLU A 87 9.90 8.23 -12.33
N LEU A 88 9.12 7.27 -11.83
CA LEU A 88 9.51 5.87 -11.69
C LEU A 88 9.87 5.24 -13.05
N ARG A 89 9.07 5.48 -14.08
CA ARG A 89 9.38 5.03 -15.45
C ARG A 89 10.66 5.66 -15.96
N GLY A 90 10.87 6.94 -15.71
CA GLY A 90 12.09 7.65 -16.07
C GLY A 90 13.36 7.09 -15.37
N MET A 91 13.21 6.47 -14.22
CA MET A 91 14.26 5.74 -13.53
C MET A 91 14.52 4.34 -14.12
N GLY A 92 13.71 3.85 -15.05
CA GLY A 92 13.80 2.53 -15.64
C GLY A 92 13.02 1.44 -14.87
N ILE A 93 12.06 1.82 -14.05
CA ILE A 93 11.15 0.87 -13.41
C ILE A 93 10.06 0.47 -14.41
N GLU A 94 9.98 -0.82 -14.72
CA GLU A 94 9.05 -1.38 -15.69
C GLU A 94 7.92 -2.20 -15.05
N ASN A 95 8.11 -2.66 -13.81
CA ASN A 95 7.15 -3.50 -13.11
C ASN A 95 6.57 -2.74 -11.93
N PHE A 96 5.24 -2.67 -11.88
CA PHE A 96 4.49 -1.99 -10.84
C PHE A 96 3.58 -2.97 -10.12
N ARG A 97 3.72 -3.04 -8.79
CA ARG A 97 2.90 -3.90 -7.96
C ARG A 97 1.74 -3.13 -7.36
N LEU A 98 0.55 -3.68 -7.53
CA LEU A 98 -0.64 -3.30 -6.78
C LEU A 98 -0.84 -4.34 -5.67
N TRP A 99 -0.77 -3.91 -4.41
CA TRP A 99 -1.05 -4.80 -3.29
C TRP A 99 -2.56 -4.84 -3.08
N PRO A 100 -3.20 -6.03 -3.11
CA PRO A 100 -4.64 -6.13 -3.09
C PRO A 100 -5.25 -5.60 -1.79
N GLN A 101 -6.40 -4.96 -1.92
CA GLN A 101 -7.29 -4.55 -0.87
C GLN A 101 -8.68 -5.13 -1.16
N ALA A 102 -9.59 -5.14 -0.18
CA ALA A 102 -10.96 -5.65 -0.35
C ALA A 102 -11.86 -4.66 -1.11
N ILE A 103 -11.39 -4.19 -2.26
CA ILE A 103 -12.07 -3.25 -3.16
C ILE A 103 -12.00 -3.78 -4.61
N ASP A 104 -12.58 -3.08 -5.56
CA ASP A 104 -12.46 -3.43 -6.99
C ASP A 104 -11.04 -3.20 -7.50
N MET A 105 -10.17 -4.20 -7.30
CA MET A 105 -8.78 -4.15 -7.76
C MET A 105 -8.63 -4.16 -9.28
N VAL A 106 -9.65 -4.60 -10.03
CA VAL A 106 -9.65 -4.52 -11.49
C VAL A 106 -9.79 -3.07 -11.93
N ALA A 107 -10.73 -2.35 -11.34
CA ALA A 107 -10.89 -0.91 -11.58
C ALA A 107 -9.64 -0.13 -11.15
N VAL A 108 -9.06 -0.43 -9.98
CA VAL A 108 -7.78 0.17 -9.54
C VAL A 108 -6.69 -0.05 -10.58
N ALA A 109 -6.50 -1.28 -11.05
CA ALA A 109 -5.47 -1.59 -12.05
C ALA A 109 -5.72 -0.86 -13.38
N GLN A 110 -6.99 -0.69 -13.78
CA GLN A 110 -7.33 0.06 -14.99
C GLN A 110 -6.98 1.54 -14.85
N ILE A 111 -7.29 2.17 -13.70
CA ILE A 111 -6.95 3.57 -13.42
C ILE A 111 -5.44 3.79 -13.55
N PHE A 112 -4.63 2.97 -12.87
CA PHE A 112 -3.16 3.08 -12.94
C PHE A 112 -2.65 2.89 -14.36
N ARG A 113 -3.22 1.96 -15.13
CA ARG A 113 -2.88 1.74 -16.54
C ARG A 113 -3.22 2.94 -17.40
N ASP A 114 -4.41 3.52 -17.21
CA ASP A 114 -4.86 4.66 -18.00
C ASP A 114 -4.00 5.90 -17.78
N VAL A 115 -3.53 6.12 -16.54
CA VAL A 115 -2.54 7.16 -16.26
C VAL A 115 -1.20 6.85 -16.93
N LEU A 116 -0.69 5.63 -16.81
CA LEU A 116 0.58 5.21 -17.43
C LEU A 116 0.58 5.33 -18.96
N GLU A 117 -0.56 5.15 -19.60
CA GLU A 117 -0.72 5.24 -21.04
C GLU A 117 -1.21 6.62 -21.51
N GLY A 118 -1.34 7.59 -20.59
CA GLY A 118 -1.76 8.97 -20.89
C GLY A 118 -3.22 9.10 -21.32
N ARG A 119 -4.06 8.13 -20.95
CA ARG A 119 -5.52 8.16 -21.24
C ARG A 119 -6.33 8.84 -20.14
N MET A 120 -5.76 9.02 -18.97
CA MET A 120 -6.39 9.66 -17.83
C MET A 120 -5.42 10.61 -17.14
N GLU A 121 -5.89 11.80 -16.81
CA GLU A 121 -5.11 12.77 -16.05
C GLU A 121 -4.97 12.33 -14.58
N THR A 122 -3.83 12.62 -13.96
CA THR A 122 -3.53 12.23 -12.59
C THR A 122 -4.59 12.70 -11.58
N GLN A 123 -5.13 13.90 -11.76
CA GLN A 123 -6.14 14.45 -10.87
C GLN A 123 -7.48 13.70 -10.97
N GLU A 124 -7.91 13.33 -12.18
CA GLU A 124 -9.10 12.51 -12.43
C GLU A 124 -8.92 11.11 -11.83
N ALA A 125 -7.73 10.52 -12.02
CA ALA A 125 -7.37 9.23 -11.46
C ALA A 125 -7.45 9.22 -9.92
N TRP A 126 -6.99 10.28 -9.26
CA TRP A 126 -7.10 10.42 -7.81
C TRP A 126 -8.56 10.43 -7.32
N GLN A 127 -9.44 11.14 -8.03
CA GLN A 127 -10.86 11.16 -7.68
C GLN A 127 -11.47 9.78 -7.83
N SER A 128 -11.25 9.13 -8.97
CA SER A 128 -11.76 7.78 -9.26
C SER A 128 -11.23 6.75 -8.24
N LEU A 129 -9.97 6.87 -7.85
CA LEU A 129 -9.36 6.00 -6.86
C LEU A 129 -9.96 6.21 -5.45
N ALA A 130 -10.20 7.47 -5.08
CA ALA A 130 -10.85 7.81 -3.81
C ALA A 130 -12.29 7.29 -3.73
N ASP A 131 -13.04 7.36 -4.83
CA ASP A 131 -14.40 6.84 -4.91
C ASP A 131 -14.45 5.32 -4.73
N ILE A 132 -13.45 4.58 -5.24
CA ILE A 132 -13.33 3.13 -5.07
C ILE A 132 -12.84 2.76 -3.67
N ALA A 133 -11.83 3.48 -3.17
CA ALA A 133 -11.14 3.11 -1.93
C ALA A 133 -11.85 3.57 -0.66
N GLY A 134 -12.62 4.64 -0.68
CA GLY A 134 -13.57 5.21 0.29
C GLY A 134 -13.36 5.09 1.82
N PHE A 135 -12.42 4.24 2.29
CA PHE A 135 -12.33 3.80 3.68
C PHE A 135 -11.00 4.16 4.39
N ALA A 136 -9.94 4.44 3.64
CA ALA A 136 -8.65 4.77 4.24
C ALA A 136 -7.97 5.92 3.50
N PRO A 137 -7.25 6.81 4.23
CA PRO A 137 -6.51 7.88 3.60
C PRO A 137 -5.35 7.34 2.76
N PHE A 138 -5.02 8.04 1.67
CA PHE A 138 -3.84 7.76 0.86
C PHE A 138 -2.58 8.40 1.45
N SER A 139 -1.43 7.80 1.14
CA SER A 139 -0.11 8.35 1.48
C SER A 139 0.94 8.02 0.43
N ASN A 140 1.98 8.87 0.35
CA ASN A 140 3.19 8.64 -0.44
C ASN A 140 4.45 9.17 0.27
N GLY A 141 4.34 9.52 1.56
CA GLY A 141 5.41 10.16 2.33
C GLY A 141 6.73 9.39 2.32
N PHE A 142 6.70 8.06 2.45
CA PHE A 142 7.92 7.24 2.40
C PHE A 142 8.70 7.39 1.09
N TYR A 143 8.02 7.57 -0.04
CA TYR A 143 8.67 7.83 -1.31
C TYR A 143 9.45 9.14 -1.29
N HIS A 144 8.90 10.15 -0.63
CA HIS A 144 9.49 11.49 -0.50
C HIS A 144 10.47 11.63 0.66
N GLY A 145 10.63 10.59 1.50
CA GLY A 145 11.48 10.63 2.70
C GLY A 145 10.83 11.39 3.86
N GLU A 146 9.52 11.43 3.88
CA GLU A 146 8.69 12.05 4.91
C GLU A 146 7.96 10.99 5.75
N GLU A 147 7.13 11.42 6.67
CA GLU A 147 6.29 10.54 7.48
C GLU A 147 5.40 9.67 6.59
N GLY A 148 5.26 8.39 6.95
CA GLY A 148 4.54 7.42 6.14
C GLY A 148 3.06 7.74 5.92
N VAL A 149 2.47 8.59 6.75
CA VAL A 149 1.07 9.06 6.64
C VAL A 149 0.91 10.27 5.73
N SER A 150 2.00 10.95 5.37
CA SER A 150 1.97 12.17 4.56
C SER A 150 1.53 11.87 3.12
N LEU A 151 0.76 12.78 2.54
CA LEU A 151 0.37 12.76 1.13
C LEU A 151 0.83 14.04 0.43
N LYS A 152 1.75 13.90 -0.52
CA LYS A 152 2.12 14.95 -1.49
C LYS A 152 1.32 14.75 -2.78
N ARG A 153 0.74 15.84 -3.26
CA ARG A 153 -0.01 15.89 -4.52
C ARG A 153 0.73 16.72 -5.56
#